data_d28309108fab7e6defdefc79d95ff2d3
#
_entry.id   d28309108fab7e6defdefc79d95ff2d3
#
_cell.length_a   1.000
_cell.length_b   1.000
_cell.length_c   1.000
_cell.angle_alpha   90.00
_cell.angle_beta   90.00
_cell.angle_gamma   90.00
#
_symmetry.space_group_name_H-M   'P 1'
#
loop_
_entity.id
_entity.type
_entity.pdbx_description
1 polymer ?
#
loop_
_entity_poly.entity_id
_entity_poly.type
_entity_poly.pdbx_seq_one_letter_code
_entity_poly.pdbx_strand_id
1 'polypeptide(L)'
;MTTGVYVASKAGSWFNANIKAIVEAWRDGIMDATRGICLTHSGANSYKIIDGRLRGNYPRLTIIYEIPASIPIPDTSTLEIGNVLTINLTGVEEGVYHKIRYKIGETTLYTDEIGAATTSAYTIPTSAGQYFPNTLTGALTVECETYEDEEYTASRGSVTANVTLTLPSDKAPTCSTTLSKAWVDGVDAGAQFDVYVQGKGGVRVQTSATAMYGATIASYTVTCESKTYSGDDVTHKPFSGSGSIKVYTTVTDSRGVVSATHEDTLTVIAWKQPQITAFSVGRVDASGKPLRDGVRMKATIKATANSITVDAAEENSIEFQVEYREKGAETWTQAKAVSIAGISVDGGYVLKDESDADIDDFDDMKGYDFALALADIYDTSTASAQIATSEIIADFNTVDNGVALGGESTGEKFESYKPAHFYDGVPQFDYSTSAVDTGIKWTDGKTIYRKVLTFTSLGNSATKDVSLGVSEISSCVRLAGMAYSTGGSGNWDVLPLASPVSTYSIAMYMVSPGSNPYIRMQSGSAAAKSGGHIVVDYTLPDED
;
A
#
# COMPACT_ATOMS: atom_id res chain seq x y z
N MET A 1 32.40 -54.27 -38.72
CA MET A 1 32.45 -54.87 -37.38
C MET A 1 31.78 -56.23 -37.41
N THR A 2 32.51 -57.27 -37.03
CA THR A 2 31.89 -58.60 -36.91
C THR A 2 31.31 -58.72 -35.50
N THR A 3 29.97 -58.51 -35.40
CA THR A 3 29.26 -58.81 -34.16
C THR A 3 29.02 -60.32 -34.12
N GLY A 4 29.88 -61.03 -33.42
CA GLY A 4 29.69 -62.47 -33.20
C GLY A 4 28.68 -62.75 -32.12
N VAL A 5 27.60 -63.43 -32.46
CA VAL A 5 26.67 -64.00 -31.45
C VAL A 5 27.14 -65.41 -31.11
N TYR A 6 27.52 -65.59 -29.82
CA TYR A 6 27.92 -66.93 -29.36
C TYR A 6 26.72 -67.86 -29.17
N VAL A 7 26.68 -68.95 -29.91
CA VAL A 7 25.63 -69.94 -29.82
C VAL A 7 26.16 -71.14 -29.08
N ALA A 8 25.85 -71.27 -27.78
CA ALA A 8 25.99 -72.51 -27.05
C ALA A 8 24.71 -73.35 -27.15
N SER A 9 24.72 -74.41 -27.94
CA SER A 9 23.50 -75.20 -28.08
C SER A 9 23.76 -76.69 -27.87
N LYS A 10 22.79 -77.40 -27.22
CA LYS A 10 22.64 -78.83 -27.33
C LYS A 10 22.13 -79.17 -28.72
N ALA A 11 22.61 -80.30 -29.26
CA ALA A 11 22.09 -80.83 -30.51
C ALA A 11 20.59 -81.04 -30.41
N GLY A 12 19.86 -80.54 -31.41
CA GLY A 12 18.39 -80.71 -31.52
C GLY A 12 17.50 -79.63 -30.85
N SER A 13 18.07 -78.52 -30.38
CA SER A 13 17.25 -77.40 -29.84
C SER A 13 17.32 -76.15 -30.67
N TRP A 14 16.18 -75.39 -30.72
CA TRP A 14 16.15 -74.09 -31.32
C TRP A 14 16.88 -73.08 -30.41
N PHE A 15 17.52 -72.11 -31.01
CA PHE A 15 18.08 -70.99 -30.27
C PHE A 15 17.65 -69.69 -30.88
N ASN A 16 17.52 -68.71 -30.04
CA ASN A 16 17.24 -67.34 -30.43
C ASN A 16 18.54 -66.48 -30.30
N ALA A 17 18.89 -65.79 -31.36
CA ALA A 17 20.00 -64.88 -31.38
C ALA A 17 19.48 -63.44 -31.56
N ASN A 18 19.93 -62.52 -30.74
CA ASN A 18 19.60 -61.10 -30.93
C ASN A 18 20.48 -60.53 -32.02
N ILE A 19 19.88 -60.26 -33.19
CA ILE A 19 20.58 -59.69 -34.36
C ILE A 19 20.16 -58.22 -34.60
N LYS A 20 19.59 -57.57 -33.59
CA LYS A 20 19.08 -56.18 -33.68
C LYS A 20 20.08 -55.22 -34.36
N ALA A 21 21.34 -55.23 -33.91
CA ALA A 21 22.36 -54.36 -34.48
C ALA A 21 22.65 -54.63 -35.99
N ILE A 22 22.49 -55.89 -36.45
CA ILE A 22 22.66 -56.24 -37.87
C ILE A 22 21.49 -55.72 -38.69
N VAL A 23 20.24 -55.88 -38.18
CA VAL A 23 19.04 -55.40 -38.84
C VAL A 23 19.02 -53.87 -38.91
N GLU A 24 19.45 -53.20 -37.86
CA GLU A 24 19.59 -51.73 -37.84
C GLU A 24 20.63 -51.27 -38.88
N ALA A 25 21.78 -51.90 -38.95
CA ALA A 25 22.79 -51.59 -39.96
C ALA A 25 22.33 -51.84 -41.40
N TRP A 26 21.43 -52.78 -41.64
CA TRP A 26 20.78 -52.97 -42.95
C TRP A 26 19.76 -51.86 -43.25
N ARG A 27 18.91 -51.52 -42.27
CA ARG A 27 17.97 -50.42 -42.42
C ARG A 27 18.68 -49.09 -42.73
N ASP A 28 19.76 -48.83 -42.05
CA ASP A 28 20.52 -47.55 -42.15
C ASP A 28 21.50 -47.53 -43.35
N GLY A 29 21.47 -48.57 -44.19
CA GLY A 29 22.32 -48.67 -45.36
C GLY A 29 23.83 -48.85 -45.06
N ILE A 30 24.19 -49.11 -43.80
CA ILE A 30 25.58 -49.34 -43.37
C ILE A 30 26.09 -50.70 -43.80
N MET A 31 25.18 -51.68 -43.97
CA MET A 31 25.49 -53.04 -44.41
C MET A 31 24.58 -53.44 -45.56
N ASP A 32 25.16 -54.16 -46.52
CA ASP A 32 24.42 -54.72 -47.66
C ASP A 32 23.60 -55.94 -47.24
N ALA A 33 22.26 -55.77 -47.24
CA ALA A 33 21.31 -56.82 -46.86
C ALA A 33 21.34 -58.05 -47.79
N THR A 34 21.89 -57.92 -48.99
CA THR A 34 21.98 -59.03 -49.95
C THR A 34 23.03 -60.08 -49.54
N ARG A 35 23.93 -59.73 -48.62
CA ARG A 35 25.01 -60.64 -48.17
C ARG A 35 24.58 -61.65 -47.14
N GLY A 36 23.39 -61.51 -46.57
CA GLY A 36 22.84 -62.43 -45.59
C GLY A 36 23.63 -62.52 -44.27
N ILE A 37 23.19 -63.42 -43.40
CA ILE A 37 23.82 -63.76 -42.14
C ILE A 37 24.62 -65.04 -42.31
N CYS A 38 25.90 -64.99 -42.03
CA CYS A 38 26.77 -66.14 -42.05
C CYS A 38 26.94 -66.66 -40.63
N LEU A 39 26.60 -67.92 -40.38
CA LEU A 39 26.90 -68.61 -39.14
C LEU A 39 28.29 -69.26 -39.26
N THR A 40 29.24 -68.74 -38.50
CA THR A 40 30.62 -69.28 -38.45
C THR A 40 30.86 -70.04 -37.19
N HIS A 41 31.63 -71.06 -37.25
CA HIS A 41 32.08 -71.88 -36.12
C HIS A 41 33.56 -71.63 -35.84
N SER A 42 33.93 -71.37 -34.57
CA SER A 42 35.33 -71.24 -34.16
C SER A 42 35.71 -72.44 -33.30
N GLY A 43 36.59 -73.29 -33.81
CA GLY A 43 37.14 -74.43 -33.06
C GLY A 43 37.53 -75.60 -33.95
N ALA A 44 38.75 -76.12 -33.75
CA ALA A 44 39.21 -77.32 -34.42
C ALA A 44 38.46 -78.55 -33.88
N ASN A 45 37.89 -79.36 -34.76
CA ASN A 45 37.31 -80.67 -34.48
C ASN A 45 35.88 -80.77 -33.89
N SER A 46 35.02 -79.82 -34.05
CA SER A 46 33.61 -80.02 -33.76
C SER A 46 32.71 -79.44 -34.89
N TYR A 47 31.84 -80.27 -35.43
CA TYR A 47 30.87 -79.89 -36.41
C TYR A 47 29.55 -79.59 -35.71
N LYS A 48 28.98 -78.43 -35.92
CA LYS A 48 27.59 -78.18 -35.63
C LYS A 48 26.82 -78.19 -36.94
N ILE A 49 26.04 -79.22 -37.18
CA ILE A 49 25.14 -79.27 -38.34
C ILE A 49 23.92 -78.42 -38.04
N ILE A 50 23.78 -77.32 -38.73
CA ILE A 50 22.54 -76.59 -38.79
C ILE A 50 21.71 -77.28 -39.85
N ASP A 51 20.62 -77.92 -39.43
CA ASP A 51 19.76 -78.70 -40.33
C ASP A 51 19.20 -77.77 -41.39
N GLY A 52 19.67 -77.99 -42.60
CA GLY A 52 19.37 -77.15 -43.75
C GLY A 52 18.29 -77.71 -44.63
N ARG A 53 18.20 -77.22 -45.88
CA ARG A 53 17.23 -77.52 -46.89
C ARG A 53 16.96 -79.02 -47.15
N LEU A 54 17.87 -79.90 -46.86
CA LEU A 54 17.80 -81.33 -47.22
C LEU A 54 16.94 -82.16 -46.28
N ARG A 55 16.47 -81.67 -45.15
CA ARG A 55 15.62 -82.34 -44.18
C ARG A 55 14.27 -81.70 -43.92
N GLY A 56 13.86 -80.70 -44.67
CA GLY A 56 12.58 -80.01 -44.51
C GLY A 56 12.52 -78.96 -43.37
N ASN A 57 13.55 -78.86 -42.58
CA ASN A 57 13.63 -77.82 -41.51
C ASN A 57 14.55 -76.73 -41.99
N TYR A 58 14.03 -75.75 -42.63
CA TYR A 58 14.81 -74.60 -43.07
C TYR A 58 15.13 -73.64 -41.89
N PRO A 59 16.31 -73.08 -41.89
CA PRO A 59 16.62 -71.94 -40.98
C PRO A 59 15.57 -70.84 -41.20
N ARG A 60 14.87 -70.46 -40.18
CA ARG A 60 13.87 -69.41 -40.27
C ARG A 60 14.40 -68.18 -39.52
N LEU A 61 14.57 -67.10 -40.21
CA LEU A 61 14.80 -65.80 -39.61
C LEU A 61 13.40 -65.17 -39.40
N THR A 62 13.05 -64.97 -38.11
CA THR A 62 11.88 -64.17 -37.75
C THR A 62 12.42 -62.85 -37.20
N ILE A 63 12.11 -61.77 -37.85
CA ILE A 63 12.42 -60.43 -37.41
C ILE A 63 11.14 -59.90 -36.78
N ILE A 64 11.19 -59.71 -35.47
CA ILE A 64 10.15 -58.99 -34.74
C ILE A 64 10.73 -57.58 -34.51
N TYR A 65 10.14 -56.61 -35.11
CA TYR A 65 10.49 -55.21 -34.91
C TYR A 65 9.24 -54.46 -34.54
N GLU A 66 9.39 -53.56 -33.58
CA GLU A 66 8.37 -52.57 -33.30
C GLU A 66 8.72 -51.34 -34.11
N ILE A 67 7.79 -50.88 -34.90
CA ILE A 67 7.89 -49.58 -35.52
C ILE A 67 7.59 -48.57 -34.41
N PRO A 68 8.55 -47.73 -34.04
CA PRO A 68 8.32 -46.75 -33.01
C PRO A 68 7.24 -45.77 -33.44
N ALA A 69 6.48 -45.24 -32.46
CA ALA A 69 5.57 -44.14 -32.73
C ALA A 69 6.33 -42.91 -33.22
N SER A 70 5.72 -42.17 -34.13
CA SER A 70 6.29 -40.96 -34.72
C SER A 70 6.50 -39.87 -33.65
N ILE A 71 7.57 -39.11 -33.79
CA ILE A 71 7.98 -38.12 -32.79
C ILE A 71 7.52 -36.72 -33.22
N PRO A 72 6.67 -36.06 -32.43
CA PRO A 72 6.26 -34.67 -32.70
C PRO A 72 7.40 -33.69 -32.34
N ILE A 73 7.74 -32.86 -33.29
CA ILE A 73 8.75 -31.78 -33.15
C ILE A 73 8.03 -30.44 -33.34
N PRO A 74 7.78 -29.68 -32.27
CA PRO A 74 7.28 -28.33 -32.38
C PRO A 74 8.27 -27.43 -33.10
N ASP A 75 7.79 -26.48 -33.90
CA ASP A 75 8.60 -25.46 -34.57
C ASP A 75 9.20 -24.44 -33.58
N THR A 76 8.66 -24.37 -32.39
CA THR A 76 9.16 -23.55 -31.29
C THR A 76 9.01 -24.26 -29.94
N SER A 77 9.89 -23.95 -28.98
CA SER A 77 9.78 -24.39 -27.60
C SER A 77 8.94 -23.45 -26.71
N THR A 78 8.65 -22.23 -27.20
CA THR A 78 7.85 -21.21 -26.51
C THR A 78 6.94 -20.54 -27.51
N LEU A 79 5.66 -20.44 -27.18
CA LEU A 79 4.63 -19.86 -28.04
C LEU A 79 3.74 -18.91 -27.23
N GLU A 80 3.48 -17.73 -27.77
CA GLU A 80 2.43 -16.85 -27.23
C GLU A 80 1.05 -17.34 -27.67
N ILE A 81 0.09 -17.44 -26.73
CA ILE A 81 -1.30 -17.80 -27.05
C ILE A 81 -1.89 -16.80 -28.06
N GLY A 82 -2.71 -17.28 -28.97
CA GLY A 82 -3.20 -16.53 -30.14
C GLY A 82 -2.41 -16.82 -31.40
N ASN A 83 -1.22 -17.41 -31.30
CA ASN A 83 -0.38 -17.75 -32.45
C ASN A 83 -0.54 -19.22 -32.86
N VAL A 84 -0.05 -19.52 -34.08
CA VAL A 84 -0.07 -20.87 -34.66
C VAL A 84 1.15 -21.63 -34.16
N LEU A 85 0.95 -22.85 -33.71
CA LEU A 85 1.97 -23.84 -33.44
C LEU A 85 1.99 -24.85 -34.59
N THR A 86 3.16 -25.05 -35.18
CA THR A 86 3.37 -26.08 -36.21
C THR A 86 4.13 -27.26 -35.61
N ILE A 87 3.59 -28.46 -35.80
CA ILE A 87 4.23 -29.71 -35.39
C ILE A 87 4.70 -30.44 -36.64
N ASN A 88 5.97 -30.77 -36.68
CA ASN A 88 6.57 -31.63 -37.70
C ASN A 88 6.83 -33.00 -37.09
N LEU A 89 6.43 -34.06 -37.78
CA LEU A 89 6.68 -35.42 -37.34
C LEU A 89 8.01 -35.94 -37.91
N THR A 90 8.78 -36.61 -37.04
CA THR A 90 10.00 -37.32 -37.44
C THR A 90 9.92 -38.79 -37.06
N GLY A 91 10.75 -39.62 -37.67
CA GLY A 91 10.65 -41.08 -37.49
C GLY A 91 9.38 -41.68 -38.08
N VAL A 92 8.81 -41.01 -39.09
CA VAL A 92 7.56 -41.47 -39.75
C VAL A 92 7.90 -42.61 -40.70
N GLU A 93 7.18 -43.72 -40.54
CA GLU A 93 7.27 -44.90 -41.44
C GLU A 93 6.16 -44.81 -42.51
N GLU A 94 6.32 -45.57 -43.56
CA GLU A 94 5.30 -45.66 -44.63
C GLU A 94 4.06 -46.41 -44.15
N GLY A 95 2.88 -45.88 -44.47
CA GLY A 95 1.61 -46.54 -44.16
C GLY A 95 1.12 -46.34 -42.74
N VAL A 96 1.60 -45.33 -42.03
CA VAL A 96 1.10 -44.96 -40.71
C VAL A 96 0.21 -43.71 -40.77
N TYR A 97 -0.68 -43.61 -39.81
CA TYR A 97 -1.61 -42.50 -39.67
C TYR A 97 -1.42 -41.84 -38.29
N HIS A 98 -1.69 -40.55 -38.20
CA HIS A 98 -1.40 -39.80 -36.97
C HIS A 98 -2.61 -39.03 -36.49
N LYS A 99 -2.75 -39.03 -35.15
CA LYS A 99 -3.67 -38.17 -34.41
C LYS A 99 -2.87 -37.32 -33.44
N ILE A 100 -2.93 -36.00 -33.62
CA ILE A 100 -2.23 -35.05 -32.81
C ILE A 100 -3.22 -34.43 -31.81
N ARG A 101 -2.92 -34.50 -30.51
CA ARG A 101 -3.71 -33.86 -29.48
C ARG A 101 -2.90 -32.75 -28.79
N TYR A 102 -3.51 -31.58 -28.74
CA TYR A 102 -2.94 -30.40 -28.06
C TYR A 102 -3.59 -30.29 -26.67
N LYS A 103 -2.85 -30.48 -25.60
CA LYS A 103 -3.38 -30.62 -24.25
C LYS A 103 -2.75 -29.59 -23.30
N ILE A 104 -3.56 -29.07 -22.37
CA ILE A 104 -3.07 -28.36 -21.17
C ILE A 104 -3.55 -29.15 -19.96
N GLY A 105 -2.62 -29.74 -19.22
CA GLY A 105 -2.96 -30.73 -18.18
C GLY A 105 -3.77 -31.89 -18.82
N GLU A 106 -4.91 -32.18 -18.23
CA GLU A 106 -5.82 -33.23 -18.72
C GLU A 106 -6.78 -32.74 -19.82
N THR A 107 -6.82 -31.43 -20.09
CA THR A 107 -7.77 -30.87 -21.07
C THR A 107 -7.19 -30.90 -22.47
N THR A 108 -7.89 -31.56 -23.41
CA THR A 108 -7.59 -31.49 -24.83
C THR A 108 -8.23 -30.25 -25.43
N LEU A 109 -7.38 -29.32 -25.92
CA LEU A 109 -7.84 -28.11 -26.62
C LEU A 109 -8.30 -28.41 -28.04
N TYR A 110 -7.56 -29.29 -28.72
CA TYR A 110 -7.83 -29.65 -30.12
C TYR A 110 -7.26 -31.03 -30.42
N THR A 111 -7.91 -31.74 -31.29
CA THR A 111 -7.43 -32.98 -31.87
C THR A 111 -7.40 -32.83 -33.39
N ASP A 112 -6.26 -33.12 -33.98
CA ASP A 112 -6.04 -33.09 -35.41
C ASP A 112 -5.78 -34.53 -35.93
N GLU A 113 -6.67 -35.03 -36.74
CA GLU A 113 -6.56 -36.34 -37.41
C GLU A 113 -5.91 -36.12 -38.79
N ILE A 114 -4.58 -36.01 -38.80
CA ILE A 114 -3.81 -35.62 -40.00
C ILE A 114 -3.60 -36.77 -41.00
N GLY A 115 -4.06 -37.97 -40.67
CA GLY A 115 -3.87 -39.14 -41.54
C GLY A 115 -2.39 -39.44 -41.75
N ALA A 116 -1.98 -39.68 -42.98
CA ALA A 116 -0.59 -39.93 -43.38
C ALA A 116 0.26 -38.63 -43.50
N ALA A 117 -0.30 -37.46 -43.24
CA ALA A 117 0.46 -36.22 -43.24
C ALA A 117 1.52 -36.19 -42.11
N THR A 118 2.57 -35.43 -42.33
CA THR A 118 3.68 -35.31 -41.38
C THR A 118 3.75 -33.96 -40.67
N THR A 119 2.71 -33.14 -40.86
CA THR A 119 2.61 -31.82 -40.26
C THR A 119 1.20 -31.57 -39.75
N SER A 120 1.11 -30.90 -38.59
CA SER A 120 -0.12 -30.36 -38.01
C SER A 120 0.09 -28.92 -37.65
N ALA A 121 -0.91 -28.05 -37.81
CA ALA A 121 -0.86 -26.66 -37.44
C ALA A 121 -2.14 -26.29 -36.70
N TYR A 122 -1.98 -25.73 -35.49
CA TYR A 122 -3.09 -25.31 -34.67
C TYR A 122 -2.86 -23.94 -34.04
N THR A 123 -3.85 -23.06 -34.19
CA THR A 123 -3.80 -21.75 -33.47
C THR A 123 -4.24 -21.98 -32.03
N ILE A 124 -3.30 -21.79 -31.10
CA ILE A 124 -3.61 -21.89 -29.68
C ILE A 124 -4.51 -20.68 -29.31
N PRO A 125 -5.77 -20.90 -28.92
CA PRO A 125 -6.68 -19.79 -28.69
C PRO A 125 -6.23 -18.97 -27.46
N THR A 126 -6.52 -17.67 -27.47
CA THR A 126 -6.22 -16.79 -26.31
C THR A 126 -6.95 -17.23 -25.04
N SER A 127 -8.10 -17.90 -25.17
CA SER A 127 -8.82 -18.53 -24.05
C SER A 127 -8.02 -19.64 -23.35
N ALA A 128 -6.94 -20.16 -23.96
CA ALA A 128 -6.06 -21.14 -23.32
C ALA A 128 -5.43 -20.59 -22.02
N GLY A 129 -5.31 -19.27 -21.87
CA GLY A 129 -4.85 -18.64 -20.66
C GLY A 129 -5.65 -18.99 -19.40
N GLN A 130 -6.92 -19.38 -19.54
CA GLN A 130 -7.76 -19.81 -18.41
C GLN A 130 -7.27 -21.09 -17.71
N TYR A 131 -6.44 -21.89 -18.35
CA TYR A 131 -5.89 -23.12 -17.77
C TYR A 131 -4.63 -22.87 -16.93
N PHE A 132 -4.08 -21.64 -16.96
CA PHE A 132 -2.98 -21.22 -16.09
C PHE A 132 -3.24 -19.82 -15.50
N PRO A 133 -4.33 -19.65 -14.72
CA PRO A 133 -4.82 -18.37 -14.25
C PRO A 133 -3.91 -17.70 -13.22
N ASN A 134 -2.98 -18.46 -12.64
CA ASN A 134 -2.11 -18.03 -11.54
C ASN A 134 -0.63 -17.94 -11.93
N THR A 135 -0.31 -18.16 -13.21
CA THR A 135 1.08 -18.15 -13.70
C THR A 135 1.18 -17.37 -15.02
N LEU A 136 2.35 -16.83 -15.31
CA LEU A 136 2.62 -16.11 -16.56
C LEU A 136 2.86 -17.05 -17.74
N THR A 137 3.10 -18.32 -17.45
CA THR A 137 3.36 -19.36 -18.45
C THR A 137 2.53 -20.58 -18.16
N GLY A 138 2.16 -21.30 -19.22
CA GLY A 138 1.48 -22.60 -19.16
C GLY A 138 2.31 -23.67 -19.89
N ALA A 139 2.05 -24.93 -19.57
CA ALA A 139 2.63 -26.06 -20.28
C ALA A 139 1.60 -26.65 -21.25
N LEU A 140 1.91 -26.62 -22.54
CA LEU A 140 1.19 -27.33 -23.57
C LEU A 140 1.90 -28.66 -23.86
N THR A 141 1.19 -29.76 -23.78
CA THR A 141 1.67 -31.07 -24.20
C THR A 141 1.05 -31.40 -25.57
N VAL A 142 1.88 -31.65 -26.53
CA VAL A 142 1.49 -32.15 -27.84
C VAL A 142 1.72 -33.66 -27.84
N GLU A 143 0.65 -34.43 -27.94
CA GLU A 143 0.68 -35.89 -28.00
C GLU A 143 0.44 -36.33 -29.43
N CYS A 144 1.41 -37.01 -30.02
CA CYS A 144 1.25 -37.69 -31.31
C CYS A 144 1.02 -39.17 -31.06
N GLU A 145 -0.15 -39.65 -31.41
CA GLU A 145 -0.48 -41.06 -31.42
C GLU A 145 -0.40 -41.59 -32.87
N THR A 146 0.34 -42.67 -33.06
CA THR A 146 0.59 -43.31 -34.36
C THR A 146 -0.24 -44.56 -34.49
N TYR A 147 -0.89 -44.75 -35.65
CA TYR A 147 -1.79 -45.84 -35.94
C TYR A 147 -1.37 -46.57 -37.21
N GLU A 148 -1.75 -47.84 -37.32
CA GLU A 148 -1.52 -48.70 -38.49
C GLU A 148 -2.62 -48.59 -39.53
N ASP A 149 -3.72 -47.95 -39.20
CA ASP A 149 -4.93 -47.90 -40.02
C ASP A 149 -5.53 -46.50 -40.06
N GLU A 150 -6.26 -46.19 -41.12
CA GLU A 150 -6.92 -44.90 -41.36
C GLU A 150 -8.11 -44.67 -40.43
N GLU A 151 -8.66 -45.76 -39.87
CA GLU A 151 -9.77 -45.71 -38.92
C GLU A 151 -9.31 -45.42 -37.49
N TYR A 152 -8.00 -45.28 -37.23
CA TYR A 152 -7.38 -45.02 -35.93
C TYR A 152 -7.75 -46.06 -34.86
N THR A 153 -7.76 -47.33 -35.22
CA THR A 153 -8.15 -48.43 -34.32
C THR A 153 -6.95 -49.21 -33.79
N ALA A 154 -5.88 -49.32 -34.55
CA ALA A 154 -4.66 -50.03 -34.21
C ALA A 154 -3.53 -49.10 -33.81
N SER A 155 -3.50 -48.67 -32.54
CA SER A 155 -2.48 -47.76 -32.03
C SER A 155 -1.14 -48.44 -31.84
N ARG A 156 -0.06 -47.80 -32.31
CA ARG A 156 1.36 -48.17 -32.05
C ARG A 156 1.94 -47.48 -30.81
N GLY A 157 1.14 -46.63 -30.15
CA GLY A 157 1.56 -45.85 -29.01
C GLY A 157 1.64 -44.35 -29.32
N SER A 158 1.98 -43.61 -28.32
CA SER A 158 2.06 -42.15 -28.40
C SER A 158 3.41 -41.62 -27.93
N VAL A 159 3.83 -40.49 -28.49
CA VAL A 159 5.00 -39.70 -28.06
C VAL A 159 4.54 -38.28 -27.82
N THR A 160 5.08 -37.66 -26.79
CA THR A 160 4.73 -36.30 -26.41
C THR A 160 5.88 -35.34 -26.60
N ALA A 161 5.55 -34.09 -26.92
CA ALA A 161 6.46 -32.95 -26.88
C ALA A 161 5.81 -31.84 -26.05
N ASN A 162 6.63 -31.02 -25.40
CA ASN A 162 6.15 -29.92 -24.57
C ASN A 162 6.53 -28.58 -25.19
N VAL A 163 5.60 -27.63 -25.10
CA VAL A 163 5.79 -26.24 -25.51
C VAL A 163 5.36 -25.34 -24.34
N THR A 164 6.17 -24.34 -24.02
CA THR A 164 5.83 -23.34 -23.02
C THR A 164 4.92 -22.30 -23.67
N LEU A 165 3.71 -22.15 -23.15
CA LEU A 165 2.81 -21.08 -23.56
C LEU A 165 3.11 -19.81 -22.77
N THR A 166 3.07 -18.66 -23.43
CA THR A 166 3.20 -17.35 -22.84
C THR A 166 1.96 -16.50 -23.11
N LEU A 167 1.75 -15.49 -22.30
CA LEU A 167 0.65 -14.55 -22.46
C LEU A 167 1.05 -13.39 -23.37
N PRO A 168 0.11 -12.80 -24.13
CA PRO A 168 0.31 -11.59 -24.91
C PRO A 168 0.77 -10.39 -24.04
N SER A 169 1.33 -9.38 -24.71
CA SER A 169 1.84 -8.17 -24.02
C SER A 169 0.75 -7.38 -23.30
N ASP A 170 -0.51 -7.49 -23.74
CA ASP A 170 -1.70 -6.85 -23.17
C ASP A 170 -2.32 -7.63 -21.99
N LYS A 171 -1.57 -8.52 -21.35
CA LYS A 171 -2.03 -9.37 -20.23
C LYS A 171 -2.39 -8.62 -18.95
N ALA A 172 -2.05 -7.33 -18.86
CA ALA A 172 -2.35 -6.54 -17.68
C ALA A 172 -3.86 -6.35 -17.48
N PRO A 173 -4.37 -6.48 -16.25
CA PRO A 173 -5.77 -6.19 -15.96
C PRO A 173 -6.07 -4.72 -16.21
N THR A 174 -7.35 -4.40 -16.40
CA THR A 174 -7.84 -3.04 -16.52
C THR A 174 -8.71 -2.68 -15.33
N CYS A 175 -8.73 -1.40 -14.94
CA CYS A 175 -9.63 -0.91 -13.93
C CYS A 175 -10.22 0.45 -14.30
N SER A 176 -11.36 0.74 -13.70
CA SER A 176 -12.02 2.05 -13.72
C SER A 176 -12.61 2.32 -12.33
N THR A 177 -12.81 3.58 -12.01
CA THR A 177 -13.32 4.01 -10.71
C THR A 177 -14.64 4.77 -10.85
N THR A 178 -15.45 4.68 -9.81
CA THR A 178 -16.60 5.57 -9.58
C THR A 178 -16.37 6.28 -8.26
N LEU A 179 -16.34 7.60 -8.30
CA LEU A 179 -16.11 8.44 -7.15
C LEU A 179 -17.43 8.99 -6.61
N SER A 180 -17.58 8.98 -5.31
CA SER A 180 -18.68 9.64 -4.62
C SER A 180 -18.17 10.35 -3.37
N LYS A 181 -18.92 11.37 -2.94
CA LYS A 181 -18.56 12.14 -1.75
C LYS A 181 -18.79 11.33 -0.48
N ALA A 182 -17.90 11.50 0.46
CA ALA A 182 -18.01 10.98 1.81
C ALA A 182 -17.83 12.14 2.79
N TRP A 183 -18.47 12.07 3.95
CA TRP A 183 -18.39 13.10 4.97
C TRP A 183 -17.87 12.51 6.28
N VAL A 184 -17.19 13.34 7.05
CA VAL A 184 -16.76 12.99 8.41
C VAL A 184 -18.02 12.87 9.28
N ASP A 185 -17.99 11.95 10.22
CA ASP A 185 -19.11 11.73 11.14
C ASP A 185 -19.36 12.99 11.97
N GLY A 186 -20.62 13.40 12.10
CA GLY A 186 -21.03 14.60 12.81
C GLY A 186 -21.17 15.86 11.94
N VAL A 187 -20.82 15.82 10.66
CA VAL A 187 -21.17 16.91 9.72
C VAL A 187 -22.68 16.88 9.47
N ASP A 188 -23.34 18.02 9.74
CA ASP A 188 -24.78 18.15 9.54
C ASP A 188 -25.18 17.88 8.09
N ALA A 189 -26.32 17.23 7.88
CA ALA A 189 -26.79 16.89 6.54
C ALA A 189 -27.03 18.12 5.65
N GLY A 190 -27.44 19.26 6.23
CA GLY A 190 -27.60 20.52 5.55
C GLY A 190 -26.28 21.16 5.11
N ALA A 191 -25.17 20.75 5.70
CA ALA A 191 -23.81 21.20 5.38
C ALA A 191 -23.03 20.22 4.46
N GLN A 192 -23.68 19.14 3.98
CA GLN A 192 -23.10 18.15 3.06
C GLN A 192 -23.35 18.54 1.60
N PHE A 193 -22.64 19.53 1.13
CA PHE A 193 -22.75 20.04 -0.23
C PHE A 193 -22.18 19.11 -1.30
N ASP A 194 -22.51 19.37 -2.56
CA ASP A 194 -21.95 18.59 -3.68
C ASP A 194 -20.52 19.02 -4.06
N VAL A 195 -19.67 19.25 -3.06
CA VAL A 195 -18.25 19.59 -3.17
C VAL A 195 -17.41 18.81 -2.17
N TYR A 196 -16.11 18.73 -2.41
CA TYR A 196 -15.17 18.16 -1.45
C TYR A 196 -14.59 19.28 -0.58
N VAL A 197 -14.62 19.10 0.74
CA VAL A 197 -14.17 20.13 1.70
C VAL A 197 -13.06 19.56 2.58
N GLN A 198 -11.96 20.30 2.70
CA GLN A 198 -10.84 19.96 3.55
C GLN A 198 -11.28 19.79 5.01
N GLY A 199 -10.82 18.72 5.67
CA GLY A 199 -11.11 18.43 7.07
C GLY A 199 -12.52 17.92 7.37
N LYS A 200 -13.48 18.12 6.46
CA LYS A 200 -14.90 17.76 6.65
C LYS A 200 -15.41 16.73 5.67
N GLY A 201 -14.86 16.72 4.45
CA GLY A 201 -15.22 15.79 3.38
C GLY A 201 -14.16 14.73 3.12
N GLY A 202 -14.53 13.77 2.29
CA GLY A 202 -13.70 12.69 1.79
C GLY A 202 -14.24 12.14 0.48
N VAL A 203 -13.62 11.10 -0.03
CA VAL A 203 -14.05 10.40 -1.25
C VAL A 203 -14.22 8.91 -0.99
N ARG A 204 -15.32 8.34 -1.44
CA ARG A 204 -15.50 6.92 -1.59
C ARG A 204 -15.15 6.54 -3.02
N VAL A 205 -14.27 5.59 -3.17
CA VAL A 205 -13.75 5.08 -4.44
C VAL A 205 -14.26 3.66 -4.62
N GLN A 206 -15.09 3.44 -5.62
CA GLN A 206 -15.54 2.11 -6.01
C GLN A 206 -14.83 1.74 -7.29
N THR A 207 -14.08 0.65 -7.27
CA THR A 207 -13.24 0.19 -8.37
C THR A 207 -13.87 -1.02 -9.05
N SER A 208 -14.07 -0.91 -10.36
CA SER A 208 -14.42 -2.05 -11.23
C SER A 208 -13.18 -2.48 -12.00
N ALA A 209 -12.94 -3.78 -12.08
CA ALA A 209 -11.74 -4.29 -12.74
C ALA A 209 -12.03 -5.56 -13.56
N THR A 210 -11.26 -5.74 -14.62
CA THR A 210 -11.32 -6.92 -15.48
C THR A 210 -9.91 -7.47 -15.66
N ALA A 211 -9.74 -8.75 -15.33
CA ALA A 211 -8.50 -9.46 -15.59
C ALA A 211 -8.54 -10.11 -16.99
N MET A 212 -7.37 -10.28 -17.59
CA MET A 212 -7.22 -10.81 -18.94
C MET A 212 -6.92 -12.32 -18.93
N TYR A 213 -7.23 -12.99 -20.03
CA TYR A 213 -6.85 -14.39 -20.33
C TYR A 213 -7.17 -15.38 -19.19
N GLY A 214 -8.35 -15.22 -18.53
CA GLY A 214 -8.83 -16.15 -17.51
C GLY A 214 -8.19 -15.99 -16.13
N ALA A 215 -7.38 -14.95 -15.89
CA ALA A 215 -6.98 -14.57 -14.54
C ALA A 215 -8.19 -14.01 -13.75
N THR A 216 -8.04 -13.91 -12.45
CA THR A 216 -8.99 -13.23 -11.57
C THR A 216 -8.31 -12.03 -10.93
N ILE A 217 -9.07 -11.07 -10.45
CA ILE A 217 -8.48 -9.96 -9.68
C ILE A 217 -8.12 -10.49 -8.28
N ALA A 218 -6.86 -10.31 -7.91
CA ALA A 218 -6.31 -10.73 -6.62
C ALA A 218 -6.34 -9.62 -5.57
N SER A 219 -6.10 -8.37 -5.99
CA SER A 219 -6.11 -7.25 -5.06
C SER A 219 -6.36 -5.91 -5.76
N TYR A 220 -6.85 -4.96 -4.97
CA TYR A 220 -7.08 -3.58 -5.34
C TYR A 220 -6.22 -2.69 -4.44
N THR A 221 -5.66 -1.66 -5.00
CA THR A 221 -4.87 -0.67 -4.27
C THR A 221 -5.30 0.73 -4.70
N VAL A 222 -5.77 1.51 -3.74
CA VAL A 222 -6.17 2.90 -3.95
C VAL A 222 -5.30 3.79 -3.07
N THR A 223 -4.69 4.81 -3.65
CA THR A 223 -3.87 5.78 -2.92
C THR A 223 -4.43 7.17 -3.07
N CYS A 224 -4.66 7.83 -1.96
CA CYS A 224 -5.10 9.22 -1.88
C CYS A 224 -4.34 9.93 -0.76
N GLU A 225 -3.77 11.13 -1.03
CA GLU A 225 -3.03 11.93 -0.05
C GLU A 225 -1.96 11.14 0.74
N SER A 226 -1.20 10.28 0.18
CA SER A 226 -0.18 9.45 0.86
C SER A 226 -0.75 8.30 1.71
N LYS A 227 -2.06 8.11 1.76
CA LYS A 227 -2.70 6.94 2.37
C LYS A 227 -3.03 5.91 1.32
N THR A 228 -2.73 4.67 1.62
CA THR A 228 -3.01 3.54 0.74
C THR A 228 -4.05 2.63 1.37
N TYR A 229 -5.02 2.22 0.57
CA TYR A 229 -6.16 1.38 0.95
C TYR A 229 -6.17 0.14 0.08
N SER A 230 -6.70 -0.95 0.63
CA SER A 230 -6.92 -2.20 -0.10
C SER A 230 -8.42 -2.49 -0.14
N GLY A 231 -8.90 -2.89 -1.31
CA GLY A 231 -10.31 -3.23 -1.54
C GLY A 231 -10.88 -2.51 -2.77
N ASP A 232 -11.97 -3.04 -3.28
CA ASP A 232 -12.71 -2.51 -4.44
C ASP A 232 -13.67 -1.36 -4.07
N ASP A 233 -13.94 -1.19 -2.78
CA ASP A 233 -14.78 -0.13 -2.23
C ASP A 233 -14.11 0.44 -0.99
N VAL A 234 -13.47 1.58 -1.14
CA VAL A 234 -12.71 2.21 -0.05
C VAL A 234 -13.13 3.66 0.13
N THR A 235 -12.95 4.15 1.34
CA THR A 235 -13.26 5.55 1.68
C THR A 235 -12.04 6.22 2.29
N HIS A 236 -11.61 7.30 1.67
CA HIS A 236 -10.63 8.23 2.23
C HIS A 236 -11.34 9.43 2.83
N LYS A 237 -11.26 9.61 4.13
CA LYS A 237 -11.77 10.78 4.87
C LYS A 237 -10.99 11.00 6.17
N PRO A 238 -10.86 12.25 6.66
CA PRO A 238 -11.06 13.49 5.91
C PRO A 238 -9.92 13.76 4.92
N PHE A 239 -10.13 14.66 3.98
CA PHE A 239 -9.03 15.27 3.23
C PHE A 239 -8.17 16.11 4.16
N SER A 240 -6.86 15.91 4.13
CA SER A 240 -5.89 16.73 4.86
C SER A 240 -5.47 17.96 4.06
N GLY A 241 -5.42 17.85 2.75
CA GLY A 241 -5.10 18.92 1.83
C GLY A 241 -6.30 19.57 1.17
N SER A 242 -6.03 20.59 0.35
CA SER A 242 -7.00 21.30 -0.48
C SER A 242 -6.43 21.57 -1.87
N GLY A 243 -7.27 22.03 -2.79
CA GLY A 243 -6.92 22.22 -4.19
C GLY A 243 -7.04 20.92 -4.99
N SER A 244 -6.13 20.68 -5.91
CA SER A 244 -6.14 19.49 -6.76
C SER A 244 -5.56 18.29 -6.01
N ILE A 245 -6.39 17.33 -5.64
CA ILE A 245 -6.03 16.07 -5.00
C ILE A 245 -6.16 14.94 -6.01
N LYS A 246 -5.15 14.10 -6.10
CA LYS A 246 -5.14 12.94 -6.99
C LYS A 246 -5.46 11.65 -6.23
N VAL A 247 -6.24 10.81 -6.89
CA VAL A 247 -6.53 9.44 -6.47
C VAL A 247 -5.92 8.50 -7.49
N TYR A 248 -5.08 7.61 -7.05
CA TYR A 248 -4.43 6.61 -7.88
C TYR A 248 -4.98 5.23 -7.56
N THR A 249 -5.40 4.52 -8.57
CA THR A 249 -5.93 3.16 -8.43
C THR A 249 -5.16 2.20 -9.32
N THR A 250 -4.76 1.08 -8.74
CA THR A 250 -4.19 -0.07 -9.45
C THR A 250 -4.85 -1.36 -8.98
N VAL A 251 -4.88 -2.35 -9.85
CA VAL A 251 -5.33 -3.69 -9.50
C VAL A 251 -4.27 -4.71 -9.89
N THR A 252 -4.20 -5.78 -9.13
CA THR A 252 -3.28 -6.89 -9.40
C THR A 252 -4.10 -8.14 -9.65
N ASP A 253 -3.78 -8.86 -10.70
CA ASP A 253 -4.43 -10.12 -11.02
C ASP A 253 -3.81 -11.31 -10.26
N SER A 254 -4.39 -12.50 -10.42
CA SER A 254 -3.94 -13.75 -9.80
C SER A 254 -2.56 -14.23 -10.28
N ARG A 255 -2.03 -13.66 -11.35
CA ARG A 255 -0.68 -13.89 -11.86
C ARG A 255 0.35 -12.93 -11.30
N GLY A 256 -0.08 -11.93 -10.51
CA GLY A 256 0.76 -10.86 -9.99
C GLY A 256 1.02 -9.73 -11.00
N VAL A 257 0.26 -9.68 -12.11
CA VAL A 257 0.37 -8.59 -13.08
C VAL A 257 -0.44 -7.40 -12.60
N VAL A 258 0.19 -6.23 -12.60
CA VAL A 258 -0.43 -4.98 -12.15
C VAL A 258 -0.97 -4.21 -13.35
N SER A 259 -2.14 -3.60 -13.20
CA SER A 259 -2.73 -2.71 -14.21
C SER A 259 -1.89 -1.46 -14.45
N ALA A 260 -2.16 -0.76 -15.53
CA ALA A 260 -1.82 0.66 -15.59
C ALA A 260 -2.49 1.41 -14.41
N THR A 261 -1.82 2.45 -13.93
CA THR A 261 -2.41 3.31 -12.88
C THR A 261 -3.57 4.12 -13.47
N HIS A 262 -4.75 3.96 -12.88
CA HIS A 262 -5.88 4.85 -13.14
C HIS A 262 -5.75 6.06 -12.23
N GLU A 263 -5.85 7.28 -12.78
CA GLU A 263 -5.71 8.53 -12.05
C GLU A 263 -7.00 9.34 -12.17
N ASP A 264 -7.57 9.68 -11.02
CA ASP A 264 -8.64 10.65 -10.90
C ASP A 264 -8.11 11.92 -10.23
N THR A 265 -8.71 13.05 -10.57
CA THR A 265 -8.38 14.34 -9.97
C THR A 265 -9.62 14.96 -9.35
N LEU A 266 -9.51 15.33 -8.09
CA LEU A 266 -10.56 15.96 -7.29
C LEU A 266 -10.17 17.41 -6.98
N THR A 267 -11.14 18.30 -6.96
CA THR A 267 -10.94 19.66 -6.43
C THR A 267 -11.52 19.73 -5.02
N VAL A 268 -10.65 19.95 -4.04
CA VAL A 268 -11.01 20.03 -2.62
C VAL A 268 -10.96 21.49 -2.18
N ILE A 269 -12.07 22.01 -1.68
CA ILE A 269 -12.17 23.38 -1.14
C ILE A 269 -11.39 23.45 0.16
N ALA A 270 -10.55 24.48 0.29
CA ALA A 270 -9.82 24.75 1.53
C ALA A 270 -10.78 25.18 2.64
N TRP A 271 -10.71 24.54 3.77
CA TRP A 271 -11.45 24.93 4.96
C TRP A 271 -10.57 24.81 6.21
N LYS A 272 -10.75 25.75 7.10
CA LYS A 272 -10.19 25.78 8.45
C LYS A 272 -11.26 26.34 9.39
N GLN A 273 -11.17 25.97 10.65
CA GLN A 273 -12.01 26.55 11.70
C GLN A 273 -12.01 28.07 11.62
N PRO A 274 -13.16 28.74 11.81
CA PRO A 274 -13.25 30.20 11.77
C PRO A 274 -12.26 30.84 12.74
N GLN A 275 -11.68 31.96 12.32
CA GLN A 275 -10.62 32.62 13.09
C GLN A 275 -11.11 33.94 13.67
N ILE A 276 -11.10 34.02 14.99
CA ILE A 276 -11.31 35.27 15.72
C ILE A 276 -9.96 35.96 15.84
N THR A 277 -9.78 37.10 15.15
CA THR A 277 -8.54 37.87 15.18
C THR A 277 -8.57 39.01 16.22
N ALA A 278 -9.77 39.43 16.61
CA ALA A 278 -9.94 40.35 17.73
C ALA A 278 -11.32 40.13 18.38
N PHE A 279 -11.32 40.17 19.70
CA PHE A 279 -12.50 40.24 20.54
C PHE A 279 -12.23 41.12 21.74
N SER A 280 -13.03 42.17 21.89
CA SER A 280 -12.99 43.04 23.06
C SER A 280 -14.40 43.51 23.38
N VAL A 281 -14.63 43.84 24.65
CA VAL A 281 -15.88 44.40 25.13
C VAL A 281 -15.59 45.70 25.87
N GLY A 282 -16.39 46.69 25.64
CA GLY A 282 -16.27 47.99 26.31
C GLY A 282 -17.63 48.52 26.74
N ARG A 283 -17.64 49.32 27.82
CA ARG A 283 -18.82 50.04 28.28
C ARG A 283 -19.16 51.18 27.33
N VAL A 284 -20.44 51.38 27.07
CA VAL A 284 -20.93 52.39 26.15
C VAL A 284 -22.16 53.12 26.69
N ASP A 285 -22.39 54.30 26.18
CA ASP A 285 -23.66 55.05 26.37
C ASP A 285 -24.80 54.52 25.50
N ALA A 286 -25.96 55.13 25.62
CA ALA A 286 -27.15 54.77 24.82
C ALA A 286 -26.97 54.96 23.29
N SER A 287 -25.96 55.72 22.87
CA SER A 287 -25.60 55.93 21.46
C SER A 287 -24.54 54.94 20.97
N GLY A 288 -24.04 54.06 21.82
CA GLY A 288 -22.97 53.07 21.52
C GLY A 288 -21.56 53.69 21.50
N LYS A 289 -21.37 54.91 22.06
CA LYS A 289 -20.05 55.52 22.21
C LYS A 289 -19.41 55.06 23.53
N PRO A 290 -18.08 54.88 23.56
CA PRO A 290 -17.37 54.52 24.79
C PRO A 290 -17.71 55.47 25.93
N LEU A 291 -18.10 54.89 27.06
CA LEU A 291 -18.41 55.58 28.29
C LEU A 291 -17.97 54.72 29.49
N ARG A 292 -17.13 55.24 30.37
CA ARG A 292 -16.50 54.48 31.46
C ARG A 292 -17.52 53.86 32.41
N ASP A 293 -18.50 54.64 32.82
CA ASP A 293 -19.61 54.26 33.72
C ASP A 293 -20.89 53.85 32.94
N GLY A 294 -20.71 53.51 31.67
CA GLY A 294 -21.82 53.04 30.82
C GLY A 294 -22.42 51.74 31.33
N VAL A 295 -23.75 51.67 31.31
CA VAL A 295 -24.56 50.52 31.72
C VAL A 295 -24.87 49.56 30.59
N ARG A 296 -24.35 49.81 29.38
CA ARG A 296 -24.42 48.96 28.21
C ARG A 296 -23.06 48.46 27.78
N MET A 297 -23.00 47.29 27.18
CA MET A 297 -21.77 46.70 26.68
C MET A 297 -21.78 46.60 25.15
N LYS A 298 -20.66 46.94 24.53
CA LYS A 298 -20.41 46.79 23.12
C LYS A 298 -19.28 45.85 22.88
N ALA A 299 -19.58 44.71 22.22
CA ALA A 299 -18.59 43.76 21.72
C ALA A 299 -18.02 44.27 20.41
N THR A 300 -16.70 44.32 20.29
CA THR A 300 -15.99 44.54 19.02
C THR A 300 -15.36 43.25 18.59
N ILE A 301 -15.75 42.77 17.40
CA ILE A 301 -15.39 41.46 16.90
C ILE A 301 -14.76 41.63 15.52
N LYS A 302 -13.61 40.98 15.35
CA LYS A 302 -13.00 40.81 14.04
C LYS A 302 -12.69 39.34 13.84
N ALA A 303 -13.34 38.75 12.82
CA ALA A 303 -13.21 37.35 12.54
C ALA A 303 -13.44 37.02 11.05
N THR A 304 -12.95 35.89 10.63
CA THR A 304 -13.13 35.39 9.25
C THR A 304 -13.38 33.88 9.26
N ALA A 305 -14.18 33.41 8.33
CA ALA A 305 -14.33 32.00 7.97
C ALA A 305 -13.85 31.77 6.53
N ASN A 306 -13.63 30.52 6.17
CA ASN A 306 -13.28 30.16 4.80
C ASN A 306 -14.53 30.17 3.90
N SER A 307 -14.37 30.60 2.66
CA SER A 307 -15.42 30.47 1.64
C SER A 307 -15.66 29.01 1.26
N ILE A 308 -16.93 28.62 1.21
CA ILE A 308 -17.41 27.35 0.67
C ILE A 308 -18.34 27.68 -0.49
N THR A 309 -17.78 27.67 -1.69
CA THR A 309 -18.54 28.02 -2.89
C THR A 309 -19.07 26.77 -3.58
N VAL A 310 -20.39 26.73 -3.78
CA VAL A 310 -21.10 25.67 -4.52
C VAL A 310 -21.90 26.35 -5.64
N ASP A 311 -21.69 25.92 -6.87
CA ASP A 311 -22.37 26.50 -8.06
C ASP A 311 -22.34 28.05 -8.10
N ALA A 312 -21.20 28.64 -7.72
CA ALA A 312 -20.96 30.08 -7.60
C ALA A 312 -21.72 30.79 -6.46
N ALA A 313 -22.43 30.08 -5.60
CA ALA A 313 -23.03 30.61 -4.38
C ALA A 313 -22.08 30.40 -3.17
N GLU A 314 -22.01 31.39 -2.28
CA GLU A 314 -21.34 31.23 -0.97
C GLU A 314 -22.31 30.57 -0.01
N GLU A 315 -21.91 29.36 0.47
CA GLU A 315 -22.73 28.57 1.39
C GLU A 315 -22.27 28.69 2.84
N ASN A 316 -21.08 29.27 3.08
CA ASN A 316 -20.63 29.51 4.44
C ASN A 316 -21.11 30.88 4.96
N SER A 317 -21.36 30.94 6.26
CA SER A 317 -21.77 32.16 6.93
C SER A 317 -21.24 32.16 8.36
N ILE A 318 -21.17 33.32 8.97
CA ILE A 318 -20.78 33.47 10.36
C ILE A 318 -22.03 33.75 11.21
N GLU A 319 -22.14 32.99 12.29
CA GLU A 319 -23.00 33.33 13.40
C GLU A 319 -22.17 33.46 14.66
N PHE A 320 -22.45 34.44 15.48
CA PHE A 320 -21.81 34.57 16.77
C PHE A 320 -22.77 34.88 17.91
N GLN A 321 -22.43 34.42 19.10
CA GLN A 321 -23.15 34.71 20.34
C GLN A 321 -22.14 35.13 21.41
N VAL A 322 -22.49 36.16 22.18
CA VAL A 322 -21.70 36.58 23.33
C VAL A 322 -22.45 36.16 24.59
N GLU A 323 -21.75 35.48 25.47
CA GLU A 323 -22.20 35.18 26.82
C GLU A 323 -21.48 36.10 27.80
N TYR A 324 -22.16 36.44 28.85
CA TYR A 324 -21.56 37.25 29.90
C TYR A 324 -21.94 36.73 31.30
N ARG A 325 -21.11 37.06 32.27
CA ARG A 325 -21.41 36.83 33.67
C ARG A 325 -20.70 37.89 34.53
N GLU A 326 -21.26 38.13 35.70
CA GLU A 326 -20.56 38.90 36.71
C GLU A 326 -19.28 38.14 37.14
N LYS A 327 -18.16 38.85 37.32
CA LYS A 327 -16.90 38.24 37.68
C LYS A 327 -17.00 37.44 38.98
N GLY A 328 -16.72 36.14 38.89
CA GLY A 328 -16.86 35.20 40.00
C GLY A 328 -18.21 34.48 40.08
N ALA A 329 -19.19 34.82 39.25
CA ALA A 329 -20.40 34.06 39.13
C ALA A 329 -20.16 32.76 38.37
N GLU A 330 -20.92 31.70 38.70
CA GLU A 330 -20.83 30.40 38.04
C GLU A 330 -21.63 30.35 36.73
N THR A 331 -22.76 31.06 36.68
CA THR A 331 -23.72 31.03 35.58
C THR A 331 -23.43 32.09 34.53
N TRP A 332 -23.51 31.69 33.28
CA TRP A 332 -23.44 32.59 32.12
C TRP A 332 -24.82 32.98 31.64
N THR A 333 -24.97 34.22 31.21
CA THR A 333 -26.18 34.76 30.56
C THR A 333 -25.84 34.97 29.08
N GLN A 334 -26.74 34.52 28.20
CA GLN A 334 -26.56 34.65 26.77
C GLN A 334 -27.18 35.98 26.30
N ALA A 335 -26.41 36.68 25.44
CA ALA A 335 -26.96 37.73 24.61
C ALA A 335 -27.53 37.12 23.32
N LYS A 336 -28.35 37.88 22.60
CA LYS A 336 -28.91 37.46 21.33
C LYS A 336 -27.82 37.08 20.32
N ALA A 337 -27.97 35.94 19.65
CA ALA A 337 -27.09 35.54 18.54
C ALA A 337 -27.22 36.49 17.35
N VAL A 338 -26.14 36.72 16.66
CA VAL A 338 -26.05 37.58 15.48
C VAL A 338 -25.57 36.78 14.30
N SER A 339 -26.39 36.65 13.28
CA SER A 339 -26.02 36.01 12.01
C SER A 339 -25.54 37.04 11.01
N ILE A 340 -24.40 36.81 10.41
CA ILE A 340 -23.78 37.66 9.39
C ILE A 340 -23.91 36.99 8.04
N ALA A 341 -24.52 37.68 7.09
CA ALA A 341 -24.57 37.22 5.72
C ALA A 341 -23.20 37.39 5.04
N GLY A 342 -22.33 36.40 5.25
CA GLY A 342 -20.98 36.35 4.70
C GLY A 342 -19.96 35.72 5.65
N ILE A 343 -18.72 35.67 5.19
CA ILE A 343 -17.60 34.95 5.82
C ILE A 343 -16.64 35.87 6.60
N SER A 344 -16.99 37.11 6.83
CA SER A 344 -16.17 38.04 7.62
C SER A 344 -17.02 38.98 8.46
N VAL A 345 -16.54 39.29 9.63
CA VAL A 345 -17.09 40.27 10.54
C VAL A 345 -15.97 41.22 10.99
N ASP A 346 -16.22 42.53 10.93
CA ASP A 346 -15.35 43.57 11.47
C ASP A 346 -16.23 44.69 11.97
N GLY A 347 -16.68 44.64 13.19
CA GLY A 347 -17.66 45.58 13.72
C GLY A 347 -17.88 45.53 15.20
N GLY A 348 -18.61 46.53 15.69
CA GLY A 348 -19.02 46.66 17.07
C GLY A 348 -20.52 46.48 17.23
N TYR A 349 -20.90 45.61 18.15
CA TYR A 349 -22.29 45.21 18.42
C TYR A 349 -22.65 45.49 19.88
N VAL A 350 -23.63 46.35 20.12
CA VAL A 350 -24.23 46.53 21.43
C VAL A 350 -24.96 45.23 21.79
N LEU A 351 -24.70 44.71 22.99
CA LEU A 351 -25.30 43.46 23.45
C LEU A 351 -26.81 43.64 23.64
N LYS A 352 -27.58 42.70 23.08
CA LYS A 352 -29.04 42.68 23.13
C LYS A 352 -29.53 41.38 23.77
N ASP A 353 -30.70 41.44 24.35
CA ASP A 353 -31.42 40.26 24.83
C ASP A 353 -32.19 39.56 23.69
N GLU A 354 -32.81 38.44 23.98
CA GLU A 354 -33.60 37.66 23.01
C GLU A 354 -34.81 38.43 22.42
N SER A 355 -35.26 39.51 23.05
CA SER A 355 -36.30 40.38 22.54
C SER A 355 -35.81 41.48 21.64
N ASP A 356 -34.50 41.52 21.31
CA ASP A 356 -33.81 42.53 20.53
C ASP A 356 -33.69 43.89 21.25
N ALA A 357 -33.90 43.95 22.56
CA ALA A 357 -33.66 45.11 23.38
C ALA A 357 -32.17 45.18 23.82
N ASP A 358 -31.64 46.42 23.88
CA ASP A 358 -30.30 46.62 24.46
C ASP A 358 -30.29 46.20 25.92
N ILE A 359 -29.27 45.40 26.30
CA ILE A 359 -29.02 45.07 27.71
C ILE A 359 -28.42 46.32 28.36
N ASP A 360 -29.12 46.94 29.29
CA ASP A 360 -28.77 48.23 29.90
C ASP A 360 -28.72 48.20 31.45
N ASP A 361 -28.52 47.04 32.02
CA ASP A 361 -28.48 46.77 33.46
C ASP A 361 -27.09 46.33 33.96
N PHE A 362 -26.04 46.55 33.17
CA PHE A 362 -24.68 46.26 33.62
C PHE A 362 -24.25 47.25 34.69
N ASP A 363 -24.03 46.75 35.91
CA ASP A 363 -23.56 47.51 37.04
C ASP A 363 -22.11 47.97 36.76
N ASP A 364 -21.88 49.28 36.84
CA ASP A 364 -20.55 49.86 36.57
C ASP A 364 -19.56 49.57 37.69
N MET A 365 -20.04 49.25 38.91
CA MET A 365 -19.25 48.87 40.06
C MET A 365 -18.84 47.40 40.05
N LYS A 366 -19.23 46.61 39.03
CA LYS A 366 -18.92 45.20 38.89
C LYS A 366 -18.06 44.94 37.68
N GLY A 367 -17.17 43.99 37.80
CA GLY A 367 -16.46 43.41 36.67
C GLY A 367 -17.26 42.30 36.02
N TYR A 368 -17.06 42.10 34.75
CA TYR A 368 -17.73 41.07 33.98
C TYR A 368 -16.75 40.27 33.13
N ASP A 369 -17.00 38.98 33.04
CA ASP A 369 -16.35 38.08 32.09
C ASP A 369 -17.28 37.92 30.86
N PHE A 370 -16.68 37.88 29.69
CA PHE A 370 -17.38 37.67 28.40
C PHE A 370 -16.76 36.51 27.67
N ALA A 371 -17.59 35.65 27.09
CA ALA A 371 -17.22 34.59 26.18
C ALA A 371 -17.90 34.84 24.82
N LEU A 372 -17.14 34.73 23.76
CA LEU A 372 -17.62 34.78 22.38
C LEU A 372 -17.56 33.36 21.83
N ALA A 373 -18.68 32.85 21.34
CA ALA A 373 -18.77 31.71 20.46
C ALA A 373 -19.05 32.21 19.05
N LEU A 374 -18.21 31.87 18.09
CA LEU A 374 -18.35 32.24 16.68
C LEU A 374 -18.29 30.97 15.86
N ALA A 375 -19.39 30.67 15.20
CA ALA A 375 -19.55 29.49 14.39
C ALA A 375 -19.56 29.82 12.90
N ASP A 376 -19.02 28.94 12.12
CA ASP A 376 -19.35 28.80 10.69
C ASP A 376 -20.23 27.53 10.51
N ILE A 377 -20.52 27.17 9.27
CA ILE A 377 -21.38 26.01 8.97
C ILE A 377 -20.81 24.67 9.49
N TYR A 378 -19.51 24.59 9.80
CA TYR A 378 -18.85 23.34 10.19
C TYR A 378 -18.31 23.34 11.61
N ASP A 379 -17.96 24.49 12.19
CA ASP A 379 -17.29 24.49 13.50
C ASP A 379 -17.41 25.83 14.23
N THR A 380 -17.06 25.83 15.50
CA THR A 380 -17.15 26.99 16.39
C THR A 380 -15.78 27.31 16.96
N SER A 381 -15.42 28.59 16.93
CA SER A 381 -14.27 29.15 17.63
C SER A 381 -14.74 30.00 18.80
N THR A 382 -13.94 30.05 19.86
CA THR A 382 -14.26 30.81 21.05
C THR A 382 -13.17 31.81 21.40
N ALA A 383 -13.56 32.92 22.02
CA ALA A 383 -12.64 33.89 22.59
C ALA A 383 -13.22 34.44 23.89
N SER A 384 -12.41 35.03 24.72
CA SER A 384 -12.85 35.65 25.98
C SER A 384 -12.35 37.05 26.12
N ALA A 385 -13.11 37.86 26.81
CA ALA A 385 -12.74 39.22 27.19
C ALA A 385 -13.20 39.48 28.63
N GLN A 386 -12.61 40.45 29.26
CA GLN A 386 -12.98 40.87 30.62
C GLN A 386 -13.11 42.40 30.68
N ILE A 387 -14.01 42.85 31.48
CA ILE A 387 -14.10 44.26 31.82
C ILE A 387 -14.03 44.42 33.35
N ALA A 388 -13.25 45.37 33.78
CA ALA A 388 -13.14 45.71 35.19
C ALA A 388 -14.32 46.58 35.65
N THR A 389 -14.39 46.85 36.92
CA THR A 389 -15.25 47.89 37.48
C THR A 389 -14.87 49.27 36.94
N SER A 390 -15.82 50.21 36.91
CA SER A 390 -15.55 51.59 36.53
C SER A 390 -14.64 52.30 37.57
N GLU A 391 -14.65 51.82 38.82
CA GLU A 391 -13.76 52.31 39.85
C GLU A 391 -12.40 51.60 39.85
N ILE A 392 -11.34 52.39 39.76
CA ILE A 392 -9.97 51.91 39.85
C ILE A 392 -9.52 52.10 41.30
N ILE A 393 -9.31 50.98 42.00
CA ILE A 393 -8.83 51.01 43.40
C ILE A 393 -7.35 51.41 43.45
N ALA A 394 -6.61 51.17 42.39
CA ALA A 394 -5.19 51.56 42.28
C ALA A 394 -4.84 51.85 40.83
N ASP A 395 -4.26 53.01 40.59
CA ASP A 395 -3.66 53.40 39.32
C ASP A 395 -2.19 53.79 39.55
N PHE A 396 -1.32 53.31 38.65
CA PHE A 396 0.09 53.54 38.78
C PHE A 396 0.55 54.46 37.66
N ASN A 397 0.99 55.68 38.04
CA ASN A 397 1.44 56.69 37.09
C ASN A 397 2.75 56.26 36.45
N THR A 398 2.71 56.08 35.16
CA THR A 398 3.82 55.52 34.39
C THR A 398 4.76 56.58 33.82
N VAL A 399 4.47 57.87 33.95
CA VAL A 399 5.41 58.91 33.52
C VAL A 399 6.69 58.80 34.35
N ASP A 400 6.56 58.30 35.59
CA ASP A 400 7.67 58.11 36.53
C ASP A 400 7.81 56.69 37.10
N ASN A 401 7.27 55.67 36.43
CA ASN A 401 7.20 54.29 36.91
C ASN A 401 6.42 54.11 38.24
N GLY A 402 5.40 54.94 38.47
CA GLY A 402 4.55 54.89 39.65
C GLY A 402 3.27 54.12 39.45
N VAL A 403 2.78 53.43 40.50
CA VAL A 403 1.48 52.73 40.52
C VAL A 403 0.45 53.68 41.08
N ALA A 404 -0.63 53.98 40.37
CA ALA A 404 -1.76 54.78 40.86
C ALA A 404 -2.82 53.87 41.49
N LEU A 405 -3.20 54.14 42.72
CA LEU A 405 -4.30 53.47 43.42
C LEU A 405 -5.53 54.40 43.35
N GLY A 406 -6.65 54.03 42.70
CA GLY A 406 -7.91 54.75 42.63
C GLY A 406 -8.12 55.71 41.47
N GLY A 407 -7.33 55.65 40.40
CA GLY A 407 -7.44 56.47 39.19
C GLY A 407 -6.80 55.84 37.94
N GLU A 408 -7.00 56.42 36.73
CA GLU A 408 -6.41 55.95 35.48
C GLU A 408 -4.90 56.24 35.43
N SER A 409 -4.11 55.19 35.08
CA SER A 409 -2.75 55.38 34.65
C SER A 409 -2.70 55.80 33.18
N THR A 410 -2.05 56.90 32.89
CA THR A 410 -1.94 57.44 31.50
C THR A 410 -0.59 57.12 30.86
N GLY A 411 0.09 56.10 31.30
CA GLY A 411 1.40 55.80 30.77
C GLY A 411 1.66 54.33 30.42
N GLU A 412 2.67 54.08 29.63
CA GLU A 412 2.89 52.88 28.82
C GLU A 412 3.38 51.62 29.55
N LYS A 413 3.36 51.48 30.85
CA LYS A 413 3.83 50.26 31.50
C LYS A 413 2.98 49.85 32.70
N PHE A 414 2.00 48.96 32.45
CA PHE A 414 1.58 48.06 33.48
C PHE A 414 2.45 46.79 33.39
N GLU A 415 3.57 46.75 34.12
CA GLU A 415 4.26 45.51 34.42
C GLU A 415 3.48 44.81 35.53
N SER A 416 2.67 43.82 35.17
CA SER A 416 2.20 42.88 36.16
C SER A 416 3.41 42.14 36.70
N TYR A 417 3.81 42.41 37.98
CA TYR A 417 4.76 41.59 38.74
C TYR A 417 4.18 40.29 39.28
N LYS A 418 3.06 39.86 38.81
CA LYS A 418 2.84 38.43 38.69
C LYS A 418 3.63 38.06 37.45
N PRO A 419 4.58 37.08 37.55
CA PRO A 419 5.09 36.45 36.36
C PRO A 419 3.84 36.12 35.56
N ALA A 420 3.75 36.65 34.32
CA ALA A 420 2.91 36.03 33.36
C ALA A 420 3.41 34.57 33.38
N HIS A 421 2.69 33.73 34.09
CA HIS A 421 2.79 32.34 33.81
C HIS A 421 2.21 32.27 32.39
N PHE A 422 3.07 32.51 31.40
CA PHE A 422 2.96 31.68 30.25
C PHE A 422 2.91 30.30 30.86
N TYR A 423 1.70 29.77 30.94
CA TYR A 423 1.57 28.36 31.20
C TYR A 423 2.71 27.76 30.40
N ASP A 424 3.53 26.97 31.03
CA ASP A 424 4.58 26.18 30.45
C ASP A 424 3.95 25.18 29.47
N GLY A 425 3.31 25.67 28.45
CA GLY A 425 2.59 24.92 27.42
C GLY A 425 3.21 25.08 26.04
N VAL A 426 4.31 25.82 25.92
CA VAL A 426 5.25 25.56 24.84
C VAL A 426 6.09 24.39 25.33
N PRO A 427 5.96 23.19 24.72
CA PRO A 427 6.82 22.07 25.08
C PRO A 427 8.26 22.56 24.95
N GLN A 428 8.94 22.76 26.06
CA GLN A 428 10.37 23.04 26.05
C GLN A 428 10.97 21.72 25.55
N PHE A 429 11.49 21.74 24.32
CA PHE A 429 12.13 20.56 23.74
C PHE A 429 13.51 20.38 24.39
N ASP A 430 13.55 20.11 25.68
CA ASP A 430 14.76 19.77 26.35
C ASP A 430 15.23 18.40 25.91
N TYR A 431 16.35 18.38 25.21
CA TYR A 431 17.04 17.17 24.79
C TYR A 431 18.17 16.88 25.80
N SER A 432 17.92 15.92 26.68
CA SER A 432 18.86 15.53 27.74
C SER A 432 19.18 14.03 27.66
N THR A 433 20.38 13.66 28.08
CA THR A 433 20.74 12.23 28.31
C THR A 433 20.12 11.66 29.58
N SER A 434 19.61 12.52 30.48
CA SER A 434 18.72 12.16 31.58
C SER A 434 17.25 12.19 31.10
N ALA A 435 16.37 11.44 31.73
CA ALA A 435 14.94 11.52 31.47
C ALA A 435 14.41 12.91 31.91
N VAL A 436 13.72 13.57 31.00
CA VAL A 436 13.10 14.89 31.25
C VAL A 436 11.58 14.73 31.11
N ASP A 437 10.84 15.23 32.09
CA ASP A 437 9.39 15.40 31.98
C ASP A 437 9.09 16.44 30.90
N THR A 438 8.29 16.06 29.90
CA THR A 438 7.94 16.94 28.77
C THR A 438 6.81 17.91 29.11
N GLY A 439 6.17 17.78 30.27
CA GLY A 439 4.93 18.48 30.60
C GLY A 439 3.70 18.02 29.82
N ILE A 440 3.84 17.04 28.92
CA ILE A 440 2.77 16.51 28.06
C ILE A 440 2.26 15.18 28.64
N LYS A 441 0.96 14.98 28.58
CA LYS A 441 0.31 13.71 28.94
C LYS A 441 0.03 12.88 27.71
N TRP A 442 0.23 11.56 27.80
CA TRP A 442 -0.20 10.61 26.79
C TRP A 442 -1.71 10.37 26.88
N THR A 443 -2.27 9.63 25.94
CA THR A 443 -3.70 9.33 25.85
C THR A 443 -4.28 8.58 27.06
N ASP A 444 -3.42 7.91 27.83
CA ASP A 444 -3.76 7.22 29.09
C ASP A 444 -3.59 8.11 30.35
N GLY A 445 -3.28 9.39 30.16
CA GLY A 445 -3.08 10.36 31.24
C GLY A 445 -1.68 10.37 31.85
N LYS A 446 -0.80 9.44 31.45
CA LYS A 446 0.56 9.34 32.00
C LYS A 446 1.48 10.41 31.42
N THR A 447 2.42 10.87 32.25
CA THR A 447 3.44 11.84 31.82
C THR A 447 4.36 11.23 30.76
N ILE A 448 4.60 11.98 29.68
CA ILE A 448 5.59 11.62 28.67
C ILE A 448 6.97 12.12 29.14
N TYR A 449 7.91 11.21 29.27
CA TYR A 449 9.32 11.51 29.50
C TYR A 449 10.08 11.43 28.18
N ARG A 450 11.04 12.33 28.01
CA ARG A 450 11.97 12.33 26.88
C ARG A 450 13.38 12.03 27.34
N LYS A 451 14.08 11.20 26.57
CA LYS A 451 15.49 10.90 26.82
C LYS A 451 16.25 10.79 25.49
N VAL A 452 17.46 11.33 25.47
CA VAL A 452 18.40 11.14 24.37
C VAL A 452 19.39 10.05 24.72
N LEU A 453 19.46 9.04 23.90
CA LEU A 453 20.45 7.98 24.00
C LEU A 453 21.52 8.22 22.94
N THR A 454 22.77 7.93 23.27
CA THR A 454 23.88 8.02 22.33
C THR A 454 24.44 6.65 22.03
N PHE A 455 24.90 6.46 20.81
CA PHE A 455 25.66 5.27 20.44
C PHE A 455 26.90 5.63 19.66
N THR A 456 27.98 4.86 19.86
CA THR A 456 29.31 5.18 19.32
C THR A 456 29.59 4.55 17.97
N SER A 457 28.95 3.43 17.64
CA SER A 457 29.14 2.78 16.34
C SER A 457 28.02 1.77 16.07
N LEU A 458 27.72 1.57 14.81
CA LEU A 458 26.88 0.50 14.29
C LEU A 458 27.58 -0.07 13.05
N GLY A 459 28.02 -1.30 13.09
CA GLY A 459 28.70 -1.97 11.96
C GLY A 459 27.77 -2.30 10.80
N ASN A 460 28.32 -2.77 9.71
CA ASN A 460 27.55 -3.38 8.62
C ASN A 460 26.99 -4.73 9.04
N SER A 461 25.77 -5.04 8.62
CA SER A 461 25.04 -6.27 9.00
C SER A 461 25.07 -6.54 10.52
N ALA A 462 25.01 -5.49 11.31
CA ALA A 462 25.19 -5.54 12.75
C ALA A 462 23.90 -5.26 13.50
N THR A 463 23.81 -5.80 14.70
CA THR A 463 22.78 -5.45 15.68
C THR A 463 23.45 -4.69 16.83
N LYS A 464 22.85 -3.61 17.27
CA LYS A 464 23.29 -2.83 18.44
C LYS A 464 22.11 -2.51 19.33
N ASP A 465 22.27 -2.83 20.60
CA ASP A 465 21.32 -2.56 21.65
C ASP A 465 21.79 -1.33 22.46
N VAL A 466 20.91 -0.39 22.70
CA VAL A 466 21.17 0.80 23.51
C VAL A 466 20.14 0.86 24.63
N SER A 467 20.59 0.66 25.87
CA SER A 467 19.72 0.64 27.06
C SER A 467 19.02 1.97 27.26
N LEU A 468 17.73 1.94 27.58
CA LEU A 468 16.98 3.12 27.99
C LEU A 468 17.36 3.56 29.41
N GLY A 469 17.87 2.61 30.24
CA GLY A 469 18.33 2.88 31.60
C GLY A 469 17.19 3.17 32.59
N VAL A 470 16.03 2.55 32.36
CA VAL A 470 14.90 2.48 33.29
C VAL A 470 14.52 1.01 33.46
N SER A 471 13.84 0.65 34.54
CA SER A 471 13.46 -0.72 34.84
C SER A 471 12.39 -1.25 33.86
N GLU A 472 11.41 -0.43 33.57
CA GLU A 472 10.34 -0.73 32.61
C GLU A 472 9.69 0.58 32.09
N ILE A 473 8.90 0.45 31.04
CA ILE A 473 8.07 1.54 30.49
C ILE A 473 6.64 1.02 30.25
N SER A 474 5.68 1.90 30.39
CA SER A 474 4.28 1.59 30.03
C SER A 474 4.05 1.66 28.52
N SER A 475 4.56 2.71 27.88
CA SER A 475 4.43 2.91 26.44
C SER A 475 5.67 3.58 25.85
N CYS A 476 6.07 3.19 24.65
CA CYS A 476 6.98 3.96 23.81
C CYS A 476 6.15 4.83 22.86
N VAL A 477 6.15 6.14 23.13
CA VAL A 477 5.31 7.12 22.41
C VAL A 477 5.95 7.54 21.09
N ARG A 478 7.29 7.71 21.13
CA ARG A 478 8.06 8.13 19.96
C ARG A 478 9.45 7.53 20.00
N LEU A 479 9.92 7.14 18.82
CA LEU A 479 11.28 6.67 18.61
C LEU A 479 11.81 7.29 17.31
N ALA A 480 12.82 8.12 17.41
CA ALA A 480 13.47 8.78 16.28
C ALA A 480 14.96 8.99 16.58
N GLY A 481 15.76 9.25 15.56
CA GLY A 481 17.18 9.48 15.79
C GLY A 481 17.89 10.03 14.57
N MET A 482 19.18 10.28 14.76
CA MET A 482 20.12 10.67 13.70
C MET A 482 21.45 9.94 13.89
N ALA A 483 22.04 9.52 12.78
CA ALA A 483 23.33 8.84 12.76
C ALA A 483 24.29 9.49 11.75
N TYR A 484 25.57 9.42 12.01
CA TYR A 484 26.61 9.96 11.14
C TYR A 484 27.67 8.92 10.77
N SER A 485 28.31 9.12 9.62
CA SER A 485 29.44 8.32 9.15
C SER A 485 30.70 9.20 9.10
N THR A 486 31.82 8.70 9.64
CA THR A 486 33.12 9.37 9.55
C THR A 486 33.87 8.85 8.31
N GLY A 487 33.75 9.52 7.19
CA GLY A 487 34.44 9.11 5.97
C GLY A 487 33.77 9.71 4.74
N GLY A 488 34.10 10.92 4.38
CA GLY A 488 33.44 11.69 3.34
C GLY A 488 32.41 12.65 3.93
N SER A 489 31.99 13.62 3.30
CA SER A 489 31.10 14.77 3.51
C SER A 489 30.23 14.94 4.79
N GLY A 490 30.46 14.22 5.89
CA GLY A 490 29.81 14.47 7.19
C GLY A 490 28.28 14.44 7.22
N ASN A 491 27.65 13.63 6.40
CA ASN A 491 26.20 13.57 6.30
C ASN A 491 25.57 12.86 7.51
N TRP A 492 24.48 13.43 7.98
CA TRP A 492 23.61 12.84 8.97
C TRP A 492 22.43 12.15 8.31
N ASP A 493 22.11 10.94 8.74
CA ASP A 493 20.94 10.19 8.31
C ASP A 493 19.89 10.19 9.43
N VAL A 494 18.63 10.35 9.08
CA VAL A 494 17.51 10.24 10.02
C VAL A 494 17.22 8.76 10.28
N LEU A 495 17.02 8.39 11.54
CA LEU A 495 16.68 7.04 11.96
C LEU A 495 15.19 6.91 12.37
N PRO A 496 14.54 5.78 12.04
CA PRO A 496 15.04 4.67 11.25
C PRO A 496 15.30 5.06 9.79
N LEU A 497 16.37 4.57 9.20
CA LEU A 497 16.74 4.85 7.82
C LEU A 497 16.02 3.86 6.90
N ALA A 498 15.00 4.34 6.22
CA ALA A 498 14.33 3.60 5.15
C ALA A 498 15.10 3.79 3.83
N SER A 499 15.56 2.70 3.25
CA SER A 499 16.22 2.72 1.94
C SER A 499 15.51 1.73 1.01
N PRO A 500 15.30 2.08 -0.25
CA PRO A 500 14.76 1.14 -1.25
C PRO A 500 15.70 -0.06 -1.47
N VAL A 501 16.97 0.07 -1.08
CA VAL A 501 17.95 -1.00 -1.09
C VAL A 501 18.22 -1.43 0.33
N SER A 502 17.83 -2.66 0.69
CA SER A 502 17.93 -3.21 2.05
C SER A 502 19.34 -3.16 2.65
N THR A 503 20.38 -3.14 1.78
CA THR A 503 21.78 -3.03 2.19
C THR A 503 22.12 -1.73 2.92
N TYR A 504 21.38 -0.64 2.68
CA TYR A 504 21.60 0.68 3.30
C TYR A 504 20.58 1.03 4.38
N SER A 505 19.65 0.13 4.71
CA SER A 505 18.62 0.37 5.72
C SER A 505 19.15 0.21 7.13
N ILE A 506 18.56 0.95 8.08
CA ILE A 506 18.73 0.77 9.52
C ILE A 506 17.35 0.68 10.14
N ALA A 507 17.00 -0.49 10.66
CA ALA A 507 15.81 -0.66 11.46
C ALA A 507 16.08 -0.25 12.91
N MET A 508 15.08 0.33 13.56
CA MET A 508 15.16 0.76 14.96
C MET A 508 13.82 0.46 15.65
N TYR A 509 13.87 -0.23 16.78
CA TYR A 509 12.66 -0.60 17.54
C TYR A 509 12.94 -0.84 19.02
N MET A 510 11.90 -0.68 19.84
CA MET A 510 11.94 -0.96 21.27
C MET A 510 11.86 -2.45 21.53
N VAL A 511 12.66 -2.93 22.48
CA VAL A 511 12.69 -4.33 22.93
C VAL A 511 12.47 -4.37 24.43
N SER A 512 11.72 -5.36 24.90
CA SER A 512 11.47 -5.66 26.31
C SER A 512 10.92 -4.47 27.12
N PRO A 513 9.82 -3.83 26.71
CA PRO A 513 9.32 -2.64 27.42
C PRO A 513 8.98 -2.90 28.89
N GLY A 514 8.58 -4.09 29.27
CA GLY A 514 8.25 -4.50 30.63
C GLY A 514 9.45 -4.92 31.50
N SER A 515 10.68 -4.93 30.98
CA SER A 515 11.87 -5.31 31.78
C SER A 515 13.15 -4.82 31.11
N ASN A 516 13.82 -3.84 31.75
CA ASN A 516 15.07 -3.26 31.27
C ASN A 516 15.04 -2.89 29.77
N PRO A 517 14.14 -2.00 29.33
CA PRO A 517 13.91 -1.70 27.93
C PRO A 517 15.17 -1.13 27.26
N TYR A 518 15.35 -1.53 26.02
CA TYR A 518 16.43 -1.02 25.18
C TYR A 518 15.97 -0.82 23.74
N ILE A 519 16.68 0.03 23.03
CA ILE A 519 16.47 0.24 21.60
C ILE A 519 17.40 -0.66 20.83
N ARG A 520 16.85 -1.50 19.99
CA ARG A 520 17.61 -2.33 19.05
C ARG A 520 17.69 -1.67 17.69
N MET A 521 18.90 -1.52 17.20
CA MET A 521 19.19 -1.11 15.83
C MET A 521 19.76 -2.29 15.05
N GLN A 522 19.28 -2.46 13.83
CA GLN A 522 19.78 -3.48 12.89
C GLN A 522 20.15 -2.82 11.58
N SER A 523 21.39 -2.95 11.15
CA SER A 523 21.90 -2.36 9.93
C SER A 523 21.98 -3.36 8.78
N GLY A 524 21.75 -2.89 7.55
CA GLY A 524 22.04 -3.61 6.33
C GLY A 524 23.56 -3.75 6.08
N SER A 525 23.93 -4.48 5.04
CA SER A 525 25.33 -4.85 4.75
C SER A 525 26.25 -3.68 4.36
N ALA A 526 25.70 -2.51 4.08
CA ALA A 526 26.45 -1.29 3.75
C ALA A 526 25.96 -0.06 4.55
N ALA A 527 25.33 -0.26 5.72
CA ALA A 527 24.71 0.79 6.51
C ALA A 527 25.47 1.11 7.80
N ALA A 528 26.77 0.90 7.85
CA ALA A 528 27.59 1.23 9.03
C ALA A 528 27.52 2.72 9.37
N LYS A 529 27.47 3.02 10.68
CA LYS A 529 27.50 4.39 11.24
C LYS A 529 28.57 4.49 12.31
N SER A 530 29.20 5.65 12.40
CA SER A 530 30.23 5.94 13.39
C SER A 530 29.68 6.36 14.75
N GLY A 531 28.42 6.75 14.80
CA GLY A 531 27.70 7.11 16.00
C GLY A 531 26.41 7.83 15.70
N GLY A 532 25.72 8.24 16.75
CA GLY A 532 24.47 8.98 16.62
C GLY A 532 23.72 9.16 17.91
N HIS A 533 22.54 9.73 17.78
CA HIS A 533 21.62 10.01 18.88
C HIS A 533 20.25 9.41 18.59
N ILE A 534 19.59 8.88 19.60
CA ILE A 534 18.22 8.37 19.56
C ILE A 534 17.39 9.16 20.56
N VAL A 535 16.30 9.74 20.13
CA VAL A 535 15.30 10.39 20.99
C VAL A 535 14.19 9.38 21.26
N VAL A 536 13.93 9.12 22.52
CA VAL A 536 12.86 8.24 22.97
C VAL A 536 11.90 9.02 23.84
N ASP A 537 10.65 9.07 23.46
CA ASP A 537 9.53 9.56 24.28
C ASP A 537 8.76 8.33 24.80
N TYR A 538 8.55 8.25 26.10
CA TYR A 538 7.96 7.09 26.76
C TYR A 538 7.18 7.48 28.01
N THR A 539 6.30 6.57 28.46
CA THR A 539 5.61 6.71 29.73
C THR A 539 6.09 5.63 30.72
N LEU A 540 6.09 5.97 32.00
CA LEU A 540 6.40 5.00 33.06
C LEU A 540 5.12 4.30 33.54
N PRO A 541 5.22 3.09 34.11
CA PRO A 541 4.15 2.47 34.87
C PRO A 541 3.71 3.40 36.02
N ASP A 542 2.49 3.17 36.52
CA ASP A 542 2.05 3.80 37.76
C ASP A 542 2.93 3.24 38.90
N GLU A 543 3.37 4.08 39.80
CA GLU A 543 4.03 3.62 41.03
C GLU A 543 2.94 2.92 41.87
N ASP A 544 3.13 1.61 42.17
CA ASP A 544 2.26 0.81 43.04
C ASP A 544 2.25 1.34 44.50
#